data_adc17b44d63ce19a4e84c55c85954cd4
#
_entry.id   adc17b44d63ce19a4e84c55c85954cd4
#
_cell.length_a   1.000
_cell.length_b   1.000
_cell.length_c   1.000
_cell.angle_alpha   90.00
_cell.angle_beta   90.00
_cell.angle_gamma   90.00
#
_symmetry.space_group_name_H-M   'P 1'
#
loop_
_entity.id
_entity.type
_entity.pdbx_description
1 polymer ?
#
loop_
_entity_poly.entity_id
_entity_poly.type
_entity_poly.pdbx_seq_one_letter_code
_entity_poly.pdbx_strand_id
1 'polypeptide(L)'
;MNRAGLGACASTGSARADVGSDHIPKPTQTEPVEARALPVPHGKLTPNAPLAPLVWFKSGGTAEWLFEPTDAADLQAFLADLDPSVPVMALGLGSNLIVRDGGVPGVVVRLGKAFAKVLPGADLTLDCGGGASGILVSSTARDHGIAGLEFLRSIPGTVGGFVRMNGGAYGGEVKDILVDCDVVLRDGSSAQLGTSLLNYTYRHSTLPEGAIVVAARFKGRPGKSADIQAEMDRISSSREASQPLRSKTGGSTFKNPDGHKAWQLVDAAGCRGLTIGGAQVSEKHCNFLLNTGAATSAEIEALGEEVRRRVKARSGIELEWEIQRVGNQ
;
A
#
# COMPACT_ATOMS: atom_id res chain seq x y z
N MET A 1 46.62 68.32 -27.06
CA MET A 1 48.07 68.47 -26.75
C MET A 1 48.67 67.09 -26.60
N ASN A 2 49.54 66.76 -27.55
CA ASN A 2 50.70 65.89 -27.54
C ASN A 2 50.64 64.44 -27.03
N ARG A 3 50.81 63.59 -27.94
CA ARG A 3 51.96 62.92 -28.65
C ARG A 3 52.24 61.57 -27.90
N ALA A 4 52.09 60.47 -28.51
CA ALA A 4 52.89 59.74 -29.50
C ALA A 4 54.04 58.94 -28.81
N GLY A 5 54.11 57.69 -29.14
CA GLY A 5 55.26 56.81 -28.89
C GLY A 5 55.06 55.43 -29.50
N LEU A 6 55.54 55.30 -30.70
CA LEU A 6 55.75 54.12 -31.54
C LEU A 6 56.77 53.16 -30.92
N GLY A 7 56.71 51.89 -31.21
CA GLY A 7 57.78 50.91 -31.07
C GLY A 7 57.35 49.48 -31.19
N ALA A 8 57.24 48.94 -32.33
CA ALA A 8 57.99 47.93 -33.10
C ALA A 8 57.97 46.50 -32.49
N CYS A 9 57.34 45.62 -33.14
CA CYS A 9 57.70 44.40 -33.91
C CYS A 9 58.72 43.43 -33.26
N ALA A 10 58.28 42.18 -33.07
CA ALA A 10 58.89 40.93 -33.56
C ALA A 10 58.21 39.71 -33.00
N SER A 11 57.68 38.95 -33.86
CA SER A 11 57.94 37.57 -34.35
C SER A 11 57.48 36.42 -33.46
N THR A 12 56.54 35.70 -34.04
CA THR A 12 56.48 34.23 -34.22
C THR A 12 56.67 33.31 -33.03
N GLY A 13 55.62 32.62 -32.68
CA GLY A 13 55.62 31.41 -31.84
C GLY A 13 54.27 30.72 -31.95
N SER A 14 54.10 29.84 -32.95
CA SER A 14 52.99 28.94 -33.06
C SER A 14 53.03 27.91 -31.95
N ALA A 15 52.16 28.06 -30.96
CA ALA A 15 51.89 27.00 -30.00
C ALA A 15 50.55 26.35 -30.39
N ARG A 16 50.60 25.12 -30.91
CA ARG A 16 49.46 24.24 -31.09
C ARG A 16 48.89 23.94 -29.71
N ALA A 17 47.66 24.37 -29.47
CA ALA A 17 46.87 23.89 -28.34
C ALA A 17 46.50 22.42 -28.58
N ASP A 18 47.00 21.58 -27.71
CA ASP A 18 46.64 20.19 -27.60
C ASP A 18 45.20 20.13 -27.07
N VAL A 19 44.27 19.67 -27.91
CA VAL A 19 42.88 19.46 -27.54
C VAL A 19 42.85 18.21 -26.70
N GLY A 20 42.81 18.38 -25.37
CA GLY A 20 42.62 17.29 -24.41
C GLY A 20 41.35 16.54 -24.74
N SER A 21 41.52 15.27 -25.04
CA SER A 21 40.42 14.30 -25.22
C SER A 21 39.56 14.27 -23.97
N ASP A 22 38.31 14.74 -24.10
CA ASP A 22 37.26 14.57 -23.10
C ASP A 22 37.12 13.09 -22.75
N HIS A 23 37.56 12.76 -21.54
CA HIS A 23 37.41 11.46 -20.94
C HIS A 23 35.98 11.35 -20.46
N ILE A 24 35.06 10.86 -21.33
CA ILE A 24 33.71 10.46 -20.95
C ILE A 24 33.88 9.28 -19.99
N PRO A 25 33.49 9.41 -18.70
CA PRO A 25 33.52 8.26 -17.79
C PRO A 25 32.60 7.19 -18.33
N LYS A 26 33.14 6.00 -18.59
CA LYS A 26 32.35 4.82 -18.92
C LYS A 26 31.32 4.61 -17.80
N PRO A 27 30.05 4.28 -18.13
CA PRO A 27 29.08 3.93 -17.11
C PRO A 27 29.66 2.77 -16.28
N THR A 28 29.73 2.99 -14.97
CA THR A 28 30.11 1.97 -14.00
C THR A 28 29.17 0.79 -14.22
N GLN A 29 29.66 -0.31 -14.75
CA GLN A 29 28.94 -1.58 -14.75
C GLN A 29 28.77 -1.91 -13.28
N THR A 30 27.54 -1.78 -12.75
CA THR A 30 27.15 -2.41 -11.51
C THR A 30 27.34 -3.91 -11.72
N GLU A 31 28.34 -4.47 -11.04
CA GLU A 31 28.52 -5.91 -11.00
C GLU A 31 27.18 -6.56 -10.62
N PRO A 32 26.82 -7.71 -11.25
CA PRO A 32 25.64 -8.44 -10.83
C PRO A 32 25.79 -8.70 -9.33
N VAL A 33 24.82 -8.24 -8.54
CA VAL A 33 24.74 -8.60 -7.12
C VAL A 33 24.75 -10.13 -7.11
N GLU A 34 25.83 -10.73 -6.64
CA GLU A 34 25.91 -12.18 -6.44
C GLU A 34 24.59 -12.58 -5.77
N ALA A 35 23.92 -13.58 -6.33
CA ALA A 35 22.62 -14.04 -5.84
C ALA A 35 22.83 -14.47 -4.38
N ARG A 36 22.58 -13.54 -3.45
CA ARG A 36 22.68 -13.81 -2.00
C ARG A 36 21.69 -14.92 -1.71
N ALA A 37 22.21 -16.03 -1.16
CA ALA A 37 21.36 -17.14 -0.77
C ALA A 37 20.38 -16.67 0.28
N LEU A 38 19.09 -16.68 -0.02
CA LEU A 38 18.05 -16.40 0.97
C LEU A 38 17.98 -17.55 1.99
N PRO A 39 17.55 -17.27 3.22
CA PRO A 39 17.23 -18.31 4.19
C PRO A 39 16.22 -19.30 3.62
N VAL A 40 16.31 -20.56 4.01
CA VAL A 40 15.37 -21.62 3.57
C VAL A 40 14.24 -21.72 4.60
N PRO A 41 13.02 -21.24 4.30
CA PRO A 41 11.90 -21.31 5.23
C PRO A 41 11.22 -22.69 5.20
N HIS A 42 10.37 -22.94 6.20
CA HIS A 42 9.44 -24.08 6.16
C HIS A 42 8.26 -23.79 5.23
N GLY A 43 7.89 -22.53 5.08
CA GLY A 43 6.85 -22.08 4.19
C GLY A 43 7.28 -22.05 2.73
N LYS A 44 6.41 -21.52 1.89
CA LYS A 44 6.67 -21.46 0.46
C LYS A 44 7.41 -20.19 0.07
N LEU A 45 8.57 -20.33 -0.54
CA LEU A 45 9.34 -19.25 -1.15
C LEU A 45 9.31 -19.40 -2.67
N THR A 46 8.76 -18.42 -3.38
CA THR A 46 8.57 -18.48 -4.84
C THR A 46 9.32 -17.33 -5.51
N PRO A 47 10.31 -17.60 -6.37
CA PRO A 47 11.00 -16.58 -7.14
C PRO A 47 10.12 -16.03 -8.27
N ASN A 48 10.28 -14.75 -8.61
CA ASN A 48 9.61 -14.09 -9.73
C ASN A 48 8.08 -14.30 -9.73
N ALA A 49 7.46 -14.28 -8.55
CA ALA A 49 6.05 -14.59 -8.39
C ALA A 49 5.17 -13.46 -8.94
N PRO A 50 4.24 -13.73 -9.89
CA PRO A 50 3.36 -12.70 -10.42
C PRO A 50 2.43 -12.14 -9.33
N LEU A 51 2.44 -10.81 -9.16
CA LEU A 51 1.61 -10.12 -8.15
C LEU A 51 0.25 -9.68 -8.68
N ALA A 52 0.07 -9.51 -9.98
CA ALA A 52 -1.21 -9.12 -10.57
C ALA A 52 -2.40 -10.00 -10.13
N PRO A 53 -2.29 -11.34 -10.04
CA PRO A 53 -3.38 -12.19 -9.55
C PRO A 53 -3.72 -11.95 -8.07
N LEU A 54 -2.78 -11.44 -7.28
CA LEU A 54 -2.88 -11.27 -5.83
C LEU A 54 -3.40 -9.90 -5.41
N VAL A 55 -3.44 -8.92 -6.32
CA VAL A 55 -3.91 -7.56 -6.05
C VAL A 55 -5.24 -7.29 -6.75
N TRP A 56 -6.00 -6.33 -6.24
CA TRP A 56 -7.36 -6.08 -6.72
C TRP A 56 -7.41 -5.40 -8.08
N PHE A 57 -6.45 -4.57 -8.42
CA PHE A 57 -6.35 -3.99 -9.77
C PHE A 57 -6.08 -5.02 -10.86
N LYS A 58 -5.55 -6.19 -10.51
CA LYS A 58 -5.16 -7.23 -11.47
C LYS A 58 -4.11 -6.74 -12.49
N SER A 59 -3.23 -5.85 -12.06
CA SER A 59 -2.10 -5.30 -12.82
C SER A 59 -0.84 -5.30 -11.97
N GLY A 60 0.32 -5.12 -12.60
CA GLY A 60 1.62 -5.01 -11.97
C GLY A 60 2.55 -6.19 -12.23
N GLY A 61 3.82 -5.99 -11.95
CA GLY A 61 4.89 -6.93 -12.16
C GLY A 61 4.95 -8.06 -11.13
N THR A 62 6.13 -8.65 -11.00
CA THR A 62 6.41 -9.78 -10.11
C THR A 62 6.97 -9.32 -8.77
N ALA A 63 6.84 -10.13 -7.73
CA ALA A 63 7.74 -10.08 -6.58
C ALA A 63 9.05 -10.75 -6.98
N GLU A 64 10.20 -10.18 -6.63
CA GLU A 64 11.47 -10.88 -6.76
C GLU A 64 11.39 -12.22 -6.01
N TRP A 65 10.88 -12.16 -4.76
CA TRP A 65 10.55 -13.32 -3.96
C TRP A 65 9.21 -13.14 -3.28
N LEU A 66 8.34 -14.15 -3.35
CA LEU A 66 7.10 -14.22 -2.57
C LEU A 66 7.27 -15.29 -1.49
N PHE A 67 7.21 -14.87 -0.24
CA PHE A 67 7.26 -15.75 0.93
C PHE A 67 5.87 -15.90 1.56
N GLU A 68 5.40 -17.14 1.68
CA GLU A 68 4.16 -17.51 2.37
C GLU A 68 4.52 -18.39 3.58
N PRO A 69 4.71 -17.78 4.77
CA PRO A 69 5.13 -18.50 5.96
C PRO A 69 4.04 -19.47 6.45
N THR A 70 4.47 -20.60 7.03
CA THR A 70 3.56 -21.59 7.65
C THR A 70 2.96 -21.11 8.95
N ASP A 71 3.73 -20.34 9.73
CA ASP A 71 3.34 -19.77 11.02
C ASP A 71 4.26 -18.59 11.41
N ALA A 72 4.05 -18.03 12.60
CA ALA A 72 4.85 -16.91 13.08
C ALA A 72 6.30 -17.28 13.37
N ALA A 73 6.58 -18.51 13.80
CA ALA A 73 7.95 -18.95 14.08
C ALA A 73 8.77 -19.07 12.79
N ASP A 74 8.17 -19.59 11.72
CA ASP A 74 8.78 -19.64 10.39
C ASP A 74 9.08 -18.23 9.85
N LEU A 75 8.15 -17.29 10.02
CA LEU A 75 8.37 -15.89 9.64
C LEU A 75 9.51 -15.26 10.45
N GLN A 76 9.56 -15.48 11.76
CA GLN A 76 10.60 -14.96 12.66
C GLN A 76 11.97 -15.50 12.28
N ALA A 77 12.11 -16.82 12.12
CA ALA A 77 13.35 -17.45 11.73
C ALA A 77 13.85 -16.94 10.37
N PHE A 78 12.95 -16.86 9.37
CA PHE A 78 13.30 -16.36 8.06
C PHE A 78 13.80 -14.90 8.09
N LEU A 79 13.12 -14.01 8.83
CA LEU A 79 13.51 -12.61 8.92
C LEU A 79 14.79 -12.40 9.75
N ALA A 80 15.03 -13.23 10.77
CA ALA A 80 16.25 -13.20 11.60
C ALA A 80 17.50 -13.50 10.77
N ASP A 81 17.40 -14.47 9.84
CA ASP A 81 18.50 -14.90 9.00
C ASP A 81 18.60 -14.09 7.67
N LEU A 82 17.59 -13.29 7.35
CA LEU A 82 17.54 -12.50 6.12
C LEU A 82 18.45 -11.28 6.22
N ASP A 83 19.36 -11.13 5.24
CA ASP A 83 20.24 -9.94 5.16
C ASP A 83 19.43 -8.64 5.33
N PRO A 84 19.82 -7.77 6.28
CA PRO A 84 19.10 -6.52 6.57
C PRO A 84 18.92 -5.58 5.38
N SER A 85 19.78 -5.67 4.35
CA SER A 85 19.71 -4.86 3.14
C SER A 85 18.63 -5.33 2.16
N VAL A 86 18.08 -6.54 2.31
CA VAL A 86 17.01 -7.04 1.46
C VAL A 86 15.69 -6.39 1.86
N PRO A 87 15.00 -5.68 0.95
CA PRO A 87 13.71 -5.08 1.27
C PRO A 87 12.65 -6.13 1.61
N VAL A 88 11.79 -5.82 2.59
CA VAL A 88 10.66 -6.67 2.96
C VAL A 88 9.37 -5.86 2.90
N MET A 89 8.36 -6.41 2.24
CA MET A 89 7.04 -5.81 2.11
C MET A 89 5.95 -6.81 2.50
N ALA A 90 5.06 -6.43 3.42
CA ALA A 90 3.87 -7.23 3.73
C ALA A 90 2.77 -7.03 2.68
N LEU A 91 2.17 -8.13 2.21
CA LEU A 91 1.04 -8.14 1.27
C LEU A 91 -0.17 -8.81 1.92
N GLY A 92 -1.24 -8.04 2.12
CA GLY A 92 -2.56 -8.56 2.50
C GLY A 92 -3.36 -9.02 1.28
N LEU A 93 -4.63 -8.58 1.18
CA LEU A 93 -5.47 -8.86 0.00
C LEU A 93 -5.15 -7.97 -1.22
N GLY A 94 -4.16 -7.09 -1.14
CA GLY A 94 -3.80 -6.19 -2.23
C GLY A 94 -4.93 -5.24 -2.66
N SER A 95 -5.82 -4.91 -1.74
CA SER A 95 -7.02 -4.10 -2.00
C SER A 95 -6.76 -2.59 -1.98
N ASN A 96 -5.58 -2.15 -1.54
CA ASN A 96 -5.17 -0.75 -1.48
C ASN A 96 -3.77 -0.55 -2.09
N LEU A 97 -3.45 -1.31 -3.13
CA LEU A 97 -2.12 -1.30 -3.75
C LEU A 97 -2.20 -1.14 -5.26
N ILE A 98 -1.32 -0.32 -5.80
CA ILE A 98 -0.84 -0.39 -7.18
C ILE A 98 0.56 -1.00 -7.11
N VAL A 99 0.72 -2.20 -7.65
CA VAL A 99 2.03 -2.81 -7.87
C VAL A 99 2.53 -2.35 -9.22
N ARG A 100 3.65 -1.64 -9.26
CA ARG A 100 4.22 -1.11 -10.49
C ARG A 100 4.70 -2.21 -11.42
N ASP A 101 4.76 -1.92 -12.72
CA ASP A 101 4.98 -2.93 -13.75
C ASP A 101 6.40 -3.54 -13.70
N GLY A 102 7.41 -2.80 -13.19
CA GLY A 102 8.77 -3.31 -12.95
C GLY A 102 8.89 -4.26 -11.74
N GLY A 103 7.79 -4.51 -11.01
CA GLY A 103 7.77 -5.47 -9.89
C GLY A 103 8.32 -4.93 -8.58
N VAL A 104 8.34 -5.78 -7.57
CA VAL A 104 8.75 -5.46 -6.19
C VAL A 104 10.05 -6.19 -5.88
N PRO A 105 11.14 -5.44 -5.60
CA PRO A 105 12.42 -6.04 -5.21
C PRO A 105 12.37 -6.62 -3.79
N GLY A 106 13.26 -7.56 -3.51
CA GLY A 106 13.38 -8.23 -2.23
C GLY A 106 12.26 -9.22 -1.97
N VAL A 107 11.78 -9.29 -0.74
CA VAL A 107 10.81 -10.29 -0.29
C VAL A 107 9.45 -9.68 -0.02
N VAL A 108 8.44 -10.14 -0.74
CA VAL A 108 7.02 -9.88 -0.44
C VAL A 108 6.51 -10.99 0.46
N VAL A 109 6.12 -10.66 1.69
CA VAL A 109 5.57 -11.61 2.66
C VAL A 109 4.05 -11.57 2.60
N ARG A 110 3.43 -12.72 2.32
CA ARG A 110 1.98 -12.88 2.29
C ARG A 110 1.52 -13.84 3.38
N LEU A 111 0.78 -13.35 4.35
CA LEU A 111 0.22 -14.18 5.41
C LEU A 111 -0.91 -15.07 4.86
N GLY A 112 -0.72 -16.39 4.99
CA GLY A 112 -1.66 -17.40 4.50
C GLY A 112 -2.77 -17.74 5.50
N LYS A 113 -3.42 -18.90 5.28
CA LYS A 113 -4.55 -19.39 6.10
C LYS A 113 -4.18 -19.59 7.58
N ALA A 114 -2.92 -19.90 7.90
CA ALA A 114 -2.46 -20.07 9.28
C ALA A 114 -2.69 -18.80 10.12
N PHE A 115 -2.62 -17.64 9.50
CA PHE A 115 -2.83 -16.33 10.13
C PHE A 115 -4.26 -15.78 9.96
N ALA A 116 -5.21 -16.59 9.52
CA ALA A 116 -6.58 -16.12 9.23
C ALA A 116 -7.60 -16.54 10.32
N LYS A 117 -7.13 -17.05 11.48
CA LYS A 117 -8.03 -17.45 12.57
C LYS A 117 -8.61 -16.23 13.27
N VAL A 118 -9.86 -16.34 13.72
CA VAL A 118 -10.55 -15.37 14.58
C VAL A 118 -11.19 -16.14 15.71
N LEU A 119 -10.80 -15.84 16.94
CA LEU A 119 -11.24 -16.54 18.14
C LEU A 119 -11.85 -15.54 19.14
N PRO A 120 -13.01 -15.86 19.72
CA PRO A 120 -13.56 -15.04 20.80
C PRO A 120 -12.68 -15.18 22.05
N GLY A 121 -12.38 -14.04 22.67
CA GLY A 121 -11.68 -13.93 23.96
C GLY A 121 -12.63 -13.55 25.09
N ALA A 122 -12.05 -13.28 26.26
CA ALA A 122 -12.79 -12.74 27.38
C ALA A 122 -13.20 -11.28 27.14
N ASP A 123 -14.16 -10.76 27.93
CA ASP A 123 -14.52 -9.33 27.97
C ASP A 123 -14.81 -8.68 26.63
N LEU A 124 -15.54 -9.40 25.76
CA LEU A 124 -15.96 -8.93 24.42
C LEU A 124 -14.79 -8.63 23.49
N THR A 125 -13.70 -9.39 23.62
CA THR A 125 -12.55 -9.31 22.71
C THR A 125 -12.62 -10.39 21.64
N LEU A 126 -11.90 -10.12 20.53
CA LEU A 126 -11.59 -11.08 19.48
C LEU A 126 -10.09 -11.09 19.24
N ASP A 127 -9.48 -12.27 19.32
CA ASP A 127 -8.10 -12.49 18.89
C ASP A 127 -8.11 -12.86 17.40
N CYS A 128 -7.55 -11.97 16.57
CA CYS A 128 -7.62 -12.03 15.12
C CYS A 128 -6.23 -12.19 14.52
N GLY A 129 -6.00 -13.21 13.72
CA GLY A 129 -4.77 -13.34 12.94
C GLY A 129 -4.63 -12.23 11.90
N GLY A 130 -3.40 -11.79 11.65
CA GLY A 130 -3.08 -10.67 10.74
C GLY A 130 -3.57 -10.86 9.30
N GLY A 131 -3.76 -12.12 8.87
CA GLY A 131 -4.32 -12.50 7.57
C GLY A 131 -5.85 -12.63 7.54
N ALA A 132 -6.56 -12.49 8.67
CA ALA A 132 -8.01 -12.60 8.73
C ALA A 132 -8.69 -11.46 7.98
N SER A 133 -9.79 -11.75 7.27
CA SER A 133 -10.57 -10.74 6.54
C SER A 133 -11.54 -10.00 7.48
N GLY A 134 -11.87 -8.75 7.14
CA GLY A 134 -12.89 -7.99 7.87
C GLY A 134 -14.27 -8.66 7.89
N ILE A 135 -14.60 -9.40 6.84
CA ILE A 135 -15.84 -10.19 6.77
C ILE A 135 -15.86 -11.28 7.84
N LEU A 136 -14.74 -12.01 8.01
CA LEU A 136 -14.63 -13.05 9.03
C LEU A 136 -14.69 -12.45 10.43
N VAL A 137 -13.95 -11.37 10.68
CA VAL A 137 -13.95 -10.69 11.99
C VAL A 137 -15.35 -10.20 12.36
N SER A 138 -16.02 -9.46 11.46
CA SER A 138 -17.37 -8.93 11.73
C SER A 138 -18.43 -10.03 11.90
N SER A 139 -18.33 -11.14 11.16
CA SER A 139 -19.26 -12.26 11.30
C SER A 139 -19.05 -12.99 12.63
N THR A 140 -17.79 -13.24 13.02
CA THR A 140 -17.47 -13.84 14.32
C THR A 140 -17.95 -12.94 15.46
N ALA A 141 -17.74 -11.62 15.36
CA ALA A 141 -18.25 -10.64 16.33
C ALA A 141 -19.77 -10.74 16.51
N ARG A 142 -20.53 -10.74 15.41
CA ARG A 142 -21.98 -10.92 15.41
C ARG A 142 -22.40 -12.19 16.13
N ASP A 143 -21.76 -13.32 15.82
CA ASP A 143 -22.14 -14.64 16.33
C ASP A 143 -21.91 -14.74 17.84
N HIS A 144 -21.03 -13.88 18.40
CA HIS A 144 -20.74 -13.80 19.84
C HIS A 144 -21.33 -12.56 20.52
N GLY A 145 -22.25 -11.84 19.85
CA GLY A 145 -22.90 -10.66 20.44
C GLY A 145 -21.97 -9.49 20.73
N ILE A 146 -20.91 -9.33 19.94
CA ILE A 146 -19.89 -8.28 20.06
C ILE A 146 -20.18 -7.21 19.01
N ALA A 147 -20.77 -6.10 19.41
CA ALA A 147 -21.06 -4.94 18.55
C ALA A 147 -19.88 -3.97 18.47
N GLY A 148 -19.87 -3.11 17.44
CA GLY A 148 -18.86 -2.08 17.21
C GLY A 148 -17.81 -2.48 16.17
N LEU A 149 -17.86 -3.71 15.62
CA LEU A 149 -16.95 -4.21 14.60
C LEU A 149 -17.62 -4.35 13.21
N GLU A 150 -18.88 -3.91 13.07
CA GLU A 150 -19.70 -4.07 11.87
C GLU A 150 -19.06 -3.43 10.63
N PHE A 151 -18.39 -2.28 10.83
CA PHE A 151 -17.76 -1.52 9.76
C PHE A 151 -16.64 -2.30 9.03
N LEU A 152 -15.99 -3.26 9.71
CA LEU A 152 -14.94 -4.08 9.12
C LEU A 152 -15.45 -4.95 7.96
N ARG A 153 -16.74 -5.30 7.96
CA ARG A 153 -17.38 -6.03 6.85
C ARG A 153 -17.25 -5.28 5.52
N SER A 154 -17.25 -3.97 5.57
CA SER A 154 -17.21 -3.12 4.38
C SER A 154 -15.83 -2.80 3.87
N ILE A 155 -14.78 -3.06 4.66
CA ILE A 155 -13.41 -2.72 4.29
C ILE A 155 -12.75 -3.95 3.67
N PRO A 156 -12.39 -3.91 2.37
CA PRO A 156 -11.63 -4.99 1.79
C PRO A 156 -10.18 -4.96 2.32
N GLY A 157 -9.73 -6.07 2.85
CA GLY A 157 -8.39 -6.14 3.42
C GLY A 157 -8.26 -7.24 4.46
N THR A 158 -7.11 -7.26 5.10
CA THR A 158 -6.79 -8.14 6.23
C THR A 158 -6.59 -7.32 7.49
N VAL A 159 -6.68 -7.99 8.64
CA VAL A 159 -6.44 -7.38 9.96
C VAL A 159 -5.11 -6.62 10.00
N GLY A 160 -4.01 -7.21 9.48
CA GLY A 160 -2.73 -6.50 9.43
C GLY A 160 -2.78 -5.21 8.61
N GLY A 161 -3.47 -5.23 7.46
CA GLY A 161 -3.69 -4.03 6.66
C GLY A 161 -4.57 -2.99 7.36
N PHE A 162 -5.59 -3.42 8.09
CA PHE A 162 -6.46 -2.53 8.87
C PHE A 162 -5.69 -1.83 10.00
N VAL A 163 -4.86 -2.58 10.74
CA VAL A 163 -3.99 -2.02 11.80
C VAL A 163 -3.03 -0.99 11.20
N ARG A 164 -2.34 -1.33 10.10
CA ARG A 164 -1.37 -0.43 9.45
C ARG A 164 -1.99 0.86 8.95
N MET A 165 -3.20 0.79 8.39
CA MET A 165 -3.85 1.92 7.73
C MET A 165 -4.86 2.67 8.62
N ASN A 166 -4.99 2.32 9.90
CA ASN A 166 -6.13 2.76 10.69
C ASN A 166 -7.43 2.62 9.88
N GLY A 167 -7.69 1.41 9.40
CA GLY A 167 -8.80 1.14 8.49
C GLY A 167 -10.12 1.61 9.07
N GLY A 168 -10.89 2.37 8.31
CA GLY A 168 -12.14 2.91 8.79
C GLY A 168 -13.18 3.12 7.71
N ALA A 169 -14.45 2.95 8.07
CA ALA A 169 -15.61 3.18 7.23
C ALA A 169 -16.86 3.37 8.10
N TYR A 170 -17.86 4.07 7.57
CA TYR A 170 -19.18 4.22 8.21
C TYR A 170 -19.11 4.70 9.67
N GLY A 171 -18.15 5.56 9.99
CA GLY A 171 -18.00 6.15 11.32
C GLY A 171 -17.17 5.35 12.33
N GLY A 172 -16.71 4.12 11.98
CA GLY A 172 -15.80 3.34 12.81
C GLY A 172 -14.38 3.35 12.25
N GLU A 173 -13.38 3.30 13.11
CA GLU A 173 -11.97 3.17 12.77
C GLU A 173 -11.29 2.10 13.66
N VAL A 174 -10.19 1.52 13.17
CA VAL A 174 -9.46 0.48 13.91
C VAL A 174 -8.95 0.98 15.26
N LYS A 175 -8.51 2.24 15.35
CA LYS A 175 -8.08 2.83 16.63
C LYS A 175 -9.13 2.78 17.74
N ASP A 176 -10.43 2.72 17.36
CA ASP A 176 -11.54 2.74 18.32
C ASP A 176 -11.81 1.35 18.93
N ILE A 177 -11.33 0.29 18.27
CA ILE A 177 -11.57 -1.10 18.65
C ILE A 177 -10.30 -1.89 18.98
N LEU A 178 -9.12 -1.41 18.59
CA LEU A 178 -7.85 -2.11 18.81
C LEU A 178 -7.43 -2.01 20.28
N VAL A 179 -7.11 -3.15 20.88
CA VAL A 179 -6.47 -3.24 22.19
C VAL A 179 -4.95 -3.24 22.01
N ASP A 180 -4.46 -4.21 21.29
CA ASP A 180 -3.04 -4.40 20.94
C ASP A 180 -2.89 -5.20 19.65
N CYS A 181 -1.66 -5.24 19.11
CA CYS A 181 -1.30 -6.13 18.02
C CYS A 181 0.07 -6.74 18.23
N ASP A 182 0.24 -7.99 17.78
CA ASP A 182 1.52 -8.67 17.75
C ASP A 182 2.16 -8.47 16.36
N VAL A 183 3.43 -8.08 16.38
CA VAL A 183 4.22 -7.85 15.17
C VAL A 183 5.49 -8.69 15.18
N VAL A 184 5.93 -9.11 14.00
CA VAL A 184 7.29 -9.59 13.77
C VAL A 184 8.07 -8.42 13.15
N LEU A 185 9.18 -8.05 13.79
CA LEU A 185 10.05 -6.95 13.37
C LEU A 185 10.99 -7.41 12.26
N ARG A 186 11.70 -6.46 11.66
CA ARG A 186 12.60 -6.73 10.53
C ARG A 186 13.75 -7.69 10.89
N ASP A 187 14.17 -7.72 12.14
CA ASP A 187 15.22 -8.60 12.68
C ASP A 187 14.71 -9.98 13.13
N GLY A 188 13.44 -10.31 12.85
CA GLY A 188 12.80 -11.55 13.28
C GLY A 188 12.30 -11.56 14.73
N SER A 189 12.62 -10.56 15.55
CA SER A 189 12.08 -10.44 16.89
C SER A 189 10.58 -10.13 16.87
N SER A 190 9.87 -10.44 17.95
CA SER A 190 8.46 -10.13 18.11
C SER A 190 8.24 -9.03 19.14
N ALA A 191 7.20 -8.23 18.93
CA ALA A 191 6.76 -7.22 19.88
C ALA A 191 5.23 -7.17 19.91
N GLN A 192 4.69 -6.84 21.10
CA GLN A 192 3.28 -6.49 21.26
C GLN A 192 3.16 -4.97 21.36
N LEU A 193 2.34 -4.37 20.53
CA LEU A 193 2.16 -2.93 20.44
C LEU A 193 0.73 -2.56 20.84
N GLY A 194 0.59 -1.82 21.94
CA GLY A 194 -0.69 -1.21 22.32
C GLY A 194 -1.06 -0.03 21.42
N THR A 195 -2.33 0.33 21.40
CA THR A 195 -2.88 1.41 20.55
C THR A 195 -2.14 2.74 20.72
N SER A 196 -1.67 3.05 21.94
CA SER A 196 -0.93 4.30 22.23
C SER A 196 0.42 4.41 21.51
N LEU A 197 1.05 3.29 21.18
CA LEU A 197 2.33 3.25 20.47
C LEU A 197 2.17 3.45 18.95
N LEU A 198 0.96 3.28 18.43
CA LEU A 198 0.68 3.31 16.99
C LEU A 198 0.37 4.72 16.48
N ASN A 199 0.22 5.72 17.34
CA ASN A 199 0.01 7.13 17.01
C ASN A 199 -0.96 7.33 15.83
N TYR A 200 -2.12 6.71 15.90
CA TYR A 200 -3.10 6.68 14.83
C TYR A 200 -3.57 8.06 14.41
N THR A 201 -3.51 8.30 13.11
CA THR A 201 -4.16 9.42 12.44
C THR A 201 -5.04 8.92 11.29
N TYR A 202 -5.64 9.81 10.53
CA TYR A 202 -6.47 9.42 9.39
C TYR A 202 -5.67 8.64 8.35
N ARG A 203 -6.02 7.37 8.14
CA ARG A 203 -5.36 6.43 7.21
C ARG A 203 -3.87 6.22 7.47
N HIS A 204 -3.45 6.31 8.74
CA HIS A 204 -2.04 6.15 9.11
C HIS A 204 -1.86 5.56 10.51
N SER A 205 -0.77 4.79 10.67
CA SER A 205 -0.24 4.34 11.96
C SER A 205 1.28 4.36 11.94
N THR A 206 1.89 4.53 13.12
CA THR A 206 3.35 4.53 13.29
C THR A 206 3.85 3.12 13.66
N LEU A 207 3.63 2.13 12.78
CA LEU A 207 4.26 0.83 12.92
C LEU A 207 5.77 0.93 12.63
N PRO A 208 6.63 0.17 13.34
CA PRO A 208 8.05 0.08 12.99
C PRO A 208 8.25 -0.29 11.52
N GLU A 209 9.32 0.23 10.93
CA GLU A 209 9.65 -0.06 9.53
C GLU A 209 9.89 -1.56 9.33
N GLY A 210 9.34 -2.13 8.27
CA GLY A 210 9.41 -3.56 7.98
C GLY A 210 8.60 -4.46 8.91
N ALA A 211 7.92 -3.92 9.95
CA ALA A 211 7.11 -4.73 10.85
C ALA A 211 5.91 -5.35 10.13
N ILE A 212 5.67 -6.62 10.41
CA ILE A 212 4.55 -7.41 9.89
C ILE A 212 3.60 -7.74 11.03
N VAL A 213 2.36 -7.26 10.95
CA VAL A 213 1.32 -7.55 11.95
C VAL A 213 0.84 -8.98 11.74
N VAL A 214 1.09 -9.85 12.71
CA VAL A 214 0.74 -11.28 12.65
C VAL A 214 -0.54 -11.61 13.42
N ALA A 215 -0.91 -10.78 14.40
CA ALA A 215 -2.18 -10.87 15.12
C ALA A 215 -2.61 -9.51 15.65
N ALA A 216 -3.89 -9.34 15.95
CA ALA A 216 -4.43 -8.17 16.65
C ALA A 216 -5.59 -8.59 17.55
N ARG A 217 -5.73 -7.93 18.69
CA ARG A 217 -6.86 -8.06 19.60
C ARG A 217 -7.77 -6.87 19.45
N PHE A 218 -9.01 -7.15 19.06
CA PHE A 218 -10.06 -6.14 18.99
C PHE A 218 -11.04 -6.29 20.15
N LYS A 219 -11.58 -5.18 20.62
CA LYS A 219 -12.59 -5.13 21.67
C LYS A 219 -13.82 -4.39 21.17
N GLY A 220 -14.98 -5.00 21.35
CA GLY A 220 -16.26 -4.38 21.08
C GLY A 220 -17.06 -4.07 22.35
N ARG A 221 -18.35 -3.98 22.18
CA ARG A 221 -19.33 -3.74 23.24
C ARG A 221 -20.46 -4.78 23.14
N PRO A 222 -21.24 -5.01 24.22
CA PRO A 222 -22.37 -5.94 24.15
C PRO A 222 -23.38 -5.53 23.07
N GLY A 223 -23.89 -6.50 22.32
CA GLY A 223 -24.92 -6.28 21.32
C GLY A 223 -25.75 -7.54 21.04
N LYS A 224 -26.93 -7.35 20.48
CA LYS A 224 -27.73 -8.49 20.01
C LYS A 224 -27.31 -8.85 18.59
N SER A 225 -27.10 -10.14 18.32
CA SER A 225 -26.68 -10.60 16.98
C SER A 225 -27.61 -10.11 15.85
N ALA A 226 -28.92 -10.00 16.11
CA ALA A 226 -29.87 -9.47 15.13
C ALA A 226 -29.63 -8.00 14.78
N ASP A 227 -29.32 -7.16 15.78
CA ASP A 227 -29.04 -5.72 15.59
C ASP A 227 -27.70 -5.53 14.85
N ILE A 228 -26.68 -6.31 15.23
CA ILE A 228 -25.39 -6.34 14.56
C ILE A 228 -25.54 -6.75 13.09
N GLN A 229 -26.33 -7.79 12.82
CA GLN A 229 -26.61 -8.23 11.44
C GLN A 229 -27.32 -7.14 10.63
N ALA A 230 -28.35 -6.51 11.20
CA ALA A 230 -29.07 -5.41 10.54
C ALA A 230 -28.15 -4.24 10.17
N GLU A 231 -27.20 -3.87 11.06
CA GLU A 231 -26.21 -2.84 10.76
C GLU A 231 -25.22 -3.28 9.68
N MET A 232 -24.73 -4.53 9.71
CA MET A 232 -23.88 -5.10 8.66
C MET A 232 -24.59 -5.08 7.29
N ASP A 233 -25.88 -5.38 7.23
CA ASP A 233 -26.67 -5.38 6.00
C ASP A 233 -26.92 -3.96 5.49
N ARG A 234 -27.19 -3.00 6.38
CA ARG A 234 -27.30 -1.58 6.06
C ARG A 234 -25.99 -1.06 5.42
N ILE A 235 -24.84 -1.36 6.03
CA ILE A 235 -23.53 -1.00 5.53
C ILE A 235 -23.27 -1.62 4.16
N SER A 236 -23.56 -2.91 4.00
CA SER A 236 -23.36 -3.64 2.74
C SER A 236 -24.21 -3.05 1.61
N SER A 237 -25.48 -2.78 1.87
CA SER A 237 -26.41 -2.18 0.90
C SER A 237 -26.00 -0.78 0.49
N SER A 238 -25.61 0.06 1.46
CA SER A 238 -25.10 1.42 1.19
C SER A 238 -23.85 1.39 0.31
N ARG A 239 -22.96 0.44 0.57
CA ARG A 239 -21.74 0.27 -0.22
C ARG A 239 -22.04 -0.21 -1.64
N GLU A 240 -22.93 -1.18 -1.78
CA GLU A 240 -23.33 -1.70 -3.09
C GLU A 240 -24.02 -0.61 -3.93
N ALA A 241 -24.82 0.25 -3.32
CA ALA A 241 -25.45 1.38 -4.00
C ALA A 241 -24.45 2.41 -4.52
N SER A 242 -23.37 2.69 -3.76
CA SER A 242 -22.46 3.81 -4.01
C SER A 242 -21.13 3.44 -4.69
N GLN A 243 -20.64 2.20 -4.60
CA GLN A 243 -19.30 1.82 -5.02
C GLN A 243 -19.28 0.76 -6.14
N PRO A 244 -18.25 0.71 -7.00
CA PRO A 244 -18.12 -0.25 -8.09
C PRO A 244 -17.54 -1.60 -7.59
N LEU A 245 -18.26 -2.34 -6.74
CA LEU A 245 -17.76 -3.51 -6.00
C LEU A 245 -17.31 -4.69 -6.87
N ARG A 246 -17.84 -4.80 -8.11
CA ARG A 246 -17.51 -5.90 -9.02
C ARG A 246 -16.39 -5.55 -10.00
N SER A 247 -15.77 -4.40 -9.83
CA SER A 247 -14.72 -3.90 -10.72
C SER A 247 -13.33 -4.19 -10.14
N LYS A 248 -12.32 -4.27 -11.01
CA LYS A 248 -10.92 -4.34 -10.62
C LYS A 248 -10.47 -2.94 -10.20
N THR A 249 -10.34 -2.71 -8.89
CA THR A 249 -10.06 -1.39 -8.32
C THR A 249 -9.32 -1.51 -6.98
N GLY A 250 -8.54 -0.50 -6.62
CA GLY A 250 -7.88 -0.39 -5.32
C GLY A 250 -8.69 0.34 -4.24
N GLY A 251 -10.00 0.53 -4.43
CA GLY A 251 -10.82 1.31 -3.49
C GLY A 251 -10.72 2.82 -3.74
N SER A 252 -10.88 3.61 -2.66
CA SER A 252 -10.74 5.07 -2.73
C SER A 252 -9.32 5.45 -3.13
N THR A 253 -9.18 6.17 -4.25
CA THR A 253 -7.87 6.53 -4.79
C THR A 253 -7.18 7.61 -3.97
N PHE A 254 -7.95 8.61 -3.53
CA PHE A 254 -7.45 9.77 -2.81
C PHE A 254 -8.09 9.88 -1.43
N LYS A 255 -7.31 10.38 -0.47
CA LYS A 255 -7.81 10.79 0.84
C LYS A 255 -8.80 11.95 0.69
N ASN A 256 -9.75 12.05 1.62
CA ASN A 256 -10.59 13.24 1.68
C ASN A 256 -9.75 14.40 2.26
N PRO A 257 -9.61 15.52 1.54
CA PRO A 257 -9.01 16.73 2.12
C PRO A 257 -9.89 17.32 3.23
N ASP A 258 -9.31 18.08 4.13
CA ASP A 258 -10.02 18.71 5.24
C ASP A 258 -11.21 19.54 4.72
N GLY A 259 -12.38 19.28 5.28
CA GLY A 259 -13.63 19.95 4.89
C GLY A 259 -14.20 19.54 3.52
N HIS A 260 -13.56 18.64 2.79
CA HIS A 260 -13.97 18.25 1.44
C HIS A 260 -14.13 16.74 1.27
N LYS A 261 -14.86 16.34 0.23
CA LYS A 261 -14.95 14.95 -0.24
C LYS A 261 -14.21 14.82 -1.56
N ALA A 262 -13.20 13.96 -1.61
CA ALA A 262 -12.37 13.77 -2.81
C ALA A 262 -13.22 13.46 -4.05
N TRP A 263 -14.26 12.62 -3.94
CA TRP A 263 -15.11 12.28 -5.07
C TRP A 263 -15.85 13.50 -5.66
N GLN A 264 -16.26 14.46 -4.83
CA GLN A 264 -16.92 15.70 -5.30
C GLN A 264 -15.94 16.59 -6.06
N LEU A 265 -14.71 16.71 -5.58
CA LEU A 265 -13.65 17.48 -6.25
C LEU A 265 -13.29 16.86 -7.60
N VAL A 266 -13.17 15.54 -7.66
CA VAL A 266 -12.88 14.79 -8.89
C VAL A 266 -14.02 14.94 -9.92
N ASP A 267 -15.27 14.84 -9.45
CA ASP A 267 -16.46 15.04 -10.31
C ASP A 267 -16.54 16.47 -10.84
N ALA A 268 -16.39 17.47 -9.98
CA ALA A 268 -16.40 18.89 -10.36
C ALA A 268 -15.25 19.26 -11.31
N ALA A 269 -14.14 18.53 -11.28
CA ALA A 269 -13.04 18.69 -12.21
C ALA A 269 -13.27 17.99 -13.58
N GLY A 270 -14.46 17.43 -13.82
CA GLY A 270 -14.83 16.78 -15.08
C GLY A 270 -14.07 15.48 -15.33
N CYS A 271 -13.70 14.77 -14.27
CA CYS A 271 -12.92 13.54 -14.40
C CYS A 271 -13.77 12.25 -14.44
N ARG A 272 -15.10 12.34 -14.22
CA ARG A 272 -16.00 11.17 -14.30
C ARG A 272 -15.88 10.49 -15.67
N GLY A 273 -15.58 9.20 -15.70
CA GLY A 273 -15.41 8.42 -16.92
C GLY A 273 -14.12 8.71 -17.71
N LEU A 274 -13.24 9.59 -17.21
CA LEU A 274 -11.94 9.86 -17.84
C LEU A 274 -11.13 8.59 -17.98
N THR A 275 -10.48 8.40 -19.13
CA THR A 275 -9.69 7.21 -19.45
C THR A 275 -8.26 7.55 -19.84
N ILE A 276 -7.32 6.69 -19.47
CA ILE A 276 -5.95 6.64 -20.01
C ILE A 276 -5.63 5.16 -20.25
N GLY A 277 -5.43 4.78 -21.52
CA GLY A 277 -5.26 3.38 -21.89
C GLY A 277 -6.41 2.51 -21.39
N GLY A 278 -6.09 1.45 -20.65
CA GLY A 278 -7.08 0.56 -20.01
C GLY A 278 -7.60 1.02 -18.64
N ALA A 279 -7.14 2.17 -18.14
CA ALA A 279 -7.57 2.71 -16.84
C ALA A 279 -8.72 3.72 -17.01
N GLN A 280 -9.70 3.71 -16.09
CA GLN A 280 -10.86 4.59 -16.14
C GLN A 280 -11.22 5.12 -14.74
N VAL A 281 -11.60 6.39 -14.64
CA VAL A 281 -12.29 6.93 -13.46
C VAL A 281 -13.72 6.38 -13.44
N SER A 282 -14.12 5.76 -12.34
CA SER A 282 -15.45 5.15 -12.22
C SER A 282 -16.57 6.16 -12.44
N GLU A 283 -17.52 5.82 -13.29
CA GLU A 283 -18.75 6.61 -13.49
C GLU A 283 -19.67 6.56 -12.27
N LYS A 284 -19.62 5.45 -11.50
CA LYS A 284 -20.42 5.25 -10.30
C LYS A 284 -19.91 6.05 -9.10
N HIS A 285 -18.57 6.11 -8.91
CA HIS A 285 -17.93 6.81 -7.80
C HIS A 285 -16.59 7.38 -8.24
N CYS A 286 -16.51 8.69 -8.45
CA CYS A 286 -15.36 9.34 -9.08
C CYS A 286 -14.02 9.21 -8.31
N ASN A 287 -14.03 8.84 -7.03
CA ASN A 287 -12.78 8.57 -6.28
C ASN A 287 -12.29 7.12 -6.41
N PHE A 288 -12.75 6.39 -7.45
CA PHE A 288 -12.30 5.03 -7.75
C PHE A 288 -11.72 4.98 -9.15
N LEU A 289 -10.49 4.50 -9.27
CA LEU A 289 -9.89 4.12 -10.54
C LEU A 289 -10.18 2.64 -10.81
N LEU A 290 -10.46 2.32 -12.05
CA LEU A 290 -10.80 0.99 -12.51
C LEU A 290 -9.78 0.52 -13.55
N ASN A 291 -9.41 -0.76 -13.48
CA ASN A 291 -8.82 -1.48 -14.60
C ASN A 291 -9.97 -2.08 -15.41
N THR A 292 -10.21 -1.59 -16.62
CA THR A 292 -11.33 -2.04 -17.48
C THR A 292 -11.06 -3.37 -18.18
N GLY A 293 -9.85 -3.94 -18.00
CA GLY A 293 -9.50 -5.25 -18.56
C GLY A 293 -8.01 -5.47 -18.71
N ALA A 294 -7.30 -4.53 -19.33
CA ALA A 294 -5.90 -4.66 -19.70
C ALA A 294 -5.05 -3.42 -19.31
N ALA A 295 -5.47 -2.66 -18.29
CA ALA A 295 -4.68 -1.54 -17.83
C ALA A 295 -3.36 -2.00 -17.22
N THR A 296 -2.26 -1.34 -17.59
CA THR A 296 -0.98 -1.40 -16.90
C THR A 296 -1.05 -0.58 -15.60
N SER A 297 -0.16 -0.85 -14.66
CA SER A 297 -0.08 -0.03 -13.45
C SER A 297 0.38 1.39 -13.75
N ALA A 298 1.23 1.57 -14.76
CA ALA A 298 1.62 2.88 -15.25
C ALA A 298 0.43 3.71 -15.77
N GLU A 299 -0.51 3.10 -16.51
CA GLU A 299 -1.73 3.78 -16.96
C GLU A 299 -2.64 4.17 -15.79
N ILE A 300 -2.78 3.32 -14.77
CA ILE A 300 -3.56 3.62 -13.56
C ILE A 300 -2.93 4.79 -12.79
N GLU A 301 -1.61 4.79 -12.60
CA GLU A 301 -0.90 5.90 -11.97
C GLU A 301 -1.02 7.19 -12.78
N ALA A 302 -0.82 7.13 -14.10
CA ALA A 302 -0.95 8.29 -14.99
C ALA A 302 -2.35 8.90 -14.94
N LEU A 303 -3.40 8.07 -14.90
CA LEU A 303 -4.78 8.53 -14.75
C LEU A 303 -4.98 9.23 -13.40
N GLY A 304 -4.45 8.68 -12.31
CA GLY A 304 -4.53 9.30 -10.99
C GLY A 304 -3.80 10.66 -10.93
N GLU A 305 -2.63 10.78 -11.54
CA GLU A 305 -1.90 12.06 -11.61
C GLU A 305 -2.64 13.09 -12.50
N GLU A 306 -3.25 12.66 -13.59
CA GLU A 306 -4.08 13.56 -14.40
C GLU A 306 -5.31 14.07 -13.64
N VAL A 307 -5.96 13.21 -12.84
CA VAL A 307 -7.04 13.60 -11.93
C VAL A 307 -6.54 14.66 -10.94
N ARG A 308 -5.39 14.42 -10.28
CA ARG A 308 -4.78 15.36 -9.33
C ARG A 308 -4.52 16.72 -9.98
N ARG A 309 -3.94 16.71 -11.18
CA ARG A 309 -3.67 17.93 -11.96
C ARG A 309 -4.94 18.72 -12.27
N ARG A 310 -6.02 18.05 -12.71
CA ARG A 310 -7.30 18.71 -13.01
C ARG A 310 -7.97 19.27 -11.78
N VAL A 311 -8.00 18.52 -10.68
CA VAL A 311 -8.57 18.99 -9.40
C VAL A 311 -7.81 20.21 -8.90
N LYS A 312 -6.49 20.19 -8.89
CA LYS A 312 -5.65 21.31 -8.48
C LYS A 312 -5.91 22.56 -9.35
N ALA A 313 -5.99 22.38 -10.66
CA ALA A 313 -6.29 23.49 -11.60
C ALA A 313 -7.68 24.09 -11.38
N ARG A 314 -8.68 23.26 -11.00
CA ARG A 314 -10.08 23.70 -10.83
C ARG A 314 -10.36 24.31 -9.46
N SER A 315 -9.78 23.76 -8.38
CA SER A 315 -10.14 24.09 -7.00
C SER A 315 -8.98 24.64 -6.17
N GLY A 316 -7.74 24.58 -6.64
CA GLY A 316 -6.54 24.89 -5.85
C GLY A 316 -6.16 23.78 -4.86
N ILE A 317 -6.99 22.76 -4.67
CA ILE A 317 -6.76 21.67 -3.69
C ILE A 317 -5.89 20.60 -4.32
N GLU A 318 -4.84 20.18 -3.62
CA GLU A 318 -3.99 19.08 -4.02
C GLU A 318 -4.45 17.79 -3.33
N LEU A 319 -4.88 16.80 -4.14
CA LEU A 319 -5.30 15.50 -3.63
C LEU A 319 -4.10 14.66 -3.21
N GLU A 320 -4.21 13.96 -2.09
CA GLU A 320 -3.25 12.97 -1.61
C GLU A 320 -3.71 11.56 -1.98
N TRP A 321 -2.79 10.73 -2.45
CA TRP A 321 -3.07 9.33 -2.67
C TRP A 321 -3.39 8.59 -1.36
N GLU A 322 -4.48 7.81 -1.35
CA GLU A 322 -4.77 6.82 -0.30
C GLU A 322 -4.22 5.44 -0.70
N ILE A 323 -4.28 5.12 -2.00
CA ILE A 323 -3.70 3.88 -2.54
C ILE A 323 -2.18 3.93 -2.47
N GLN A 324 -1.57 2.87 -1.93
CA GLN A 324 -0.12 2.73 -1.87
C GLN A 324 0.42 2.29 -3.24
N ARG A 325 1.50 2.92 -3.68
CA ARG A 325 2.20 2.61 -4.94
C ARG A 325 3.53 1.98 -4.59
N VAL A 326 3.74 0.73 -5.00
CA VAL A 326 4.89 -0.08 -4.58
C VAL A 326 5.62 -0.68 -5.77
N GLY A 327 6.92 -0.88 -5.62
CA GLY A 327 7.78 -1.47 -6.65
C GLY A 327 8.39 -0.45 -7.61
N ASN A 328 9.13 -0.98 -8.59
CA ASN A 328 9.85 -0.22 -9.62
C ASN A 328 8.94 0.10 -10.81
N GLN A 329 9.23 1.21 -11.49
CA GLN A 329 8.54 1.57 -12.73
C GLN A 329 9.03 0.74 -13.90
#